data_44fd4d92d754e98410900d78ef39b867
#
_entry.id   44fd4d92d754e98410900d78ef39b867
#
_cell.length_a   1.000
_cell.length_b   1.000
_cell.length_c   1.000
_cell.angle_alpha   90.00
_cell.angle_beta   90.00
_cell.angle_gamma   90.00
#
_symmetry.space_group_name_H-M   'P 1'
#
loop_
_entity.id
_entity.type
_entity.pdbx_description
1 polymer ?
#
loop_
_entity_poly.entity_id
_entity_poly.type
_entity_poly.pdbx_seq_one_letter_code
_entity_poly.pdbx_strand_id
1 'polypeptide(L)'
;AKKAEYYPTLALSGNFGYTGVGQKFPWFSKDERTFYYSAASIGLSLNIPVFNGFSTRAKLRQADVNIRKAEVEKREAELAISLDIENAKTQINNSLITINTQKENVNLAKSVLENTQNNYKYGLSTLTDLLDAEKAYADAQNNYTNALLEYKIAEIKLIKSRGELNTLTK
;
A
#
# COMPACT_ATOMS: atom_id res chain seq x y z
N ALA A 1 -17.64 17.50 13.55
CA ALA A 1 -18.25 16.85 14.72
C ALA A 1 -17.92 17.55 16.05
N LYS A 2 -16.69 18.05 16.32
CA LYS A 2 -16.33 18.69 17.63
C LYS A 2 -17.10 19.97 17.95
N LYS A 3 -17.59 20.72 16.97
CA LYS A 3 -18.48 21.88 17.21
C LYS A 3 -19.81 21.49 17.85
N ALA A 4 -20.26 20.26 17.70
CA ALA A 4 -21.48 19.75 18.30
C ALA A 4 -21.45 19.71 19.84
N GLU A 5 -20.24 19.71 20.45
CA GLU A 5 -20.09 19.75 21.92
C GLU A 5 -20.55 21.08 22.56
N TYR A 6 -20.87 22.11 21.78
CA TYR A 6 -21.50 23.36 22.27
C TYR A 6 -23.02 23.29 22.33
N TYR A 7 -23.65 22.29 21.71
CA TYR A 7 -25.10 22.17 21.65
C TYR A 7 -25.61 21.20 22.70
N PRO A 8 -26.87 21.35 23.14
CA PRO A 8 -27.53 20.39 24.01
C PRO A 8 -27.56 18.98 23.39
N THR A 9 -27.37 17.97 24.21
CA THR A 9 -27.52 16.58 23.79
C THR A 9 -28.77 15.97 24.43
N LEU A 10 -29.59 15.34 23.59
CA LEU A 10 -30.81 14.62 24.01
C LEU A 10 -30.55 13.14 23.84
N ALA A 11 -30.73 12.36 24.90
CA ALA A 11 -30.62 10.92 24.85
C ALA A 11 -31.90 10.25 25.32
N LEU A 12 -32.37 9.28 24.55
CA LEU A 12 -33.47 8.39 24.90
C LEU A 12 -32.87 7.06 25.36
N SER A 13 -33.28 6.60 26.54
CA SER A 13 -32.89 5.30 27.10
C SER A 13 -34.13 4.45 27.41
N GLY A 14 -34.03 3.16 27.10
CA GLY A 14 -35.06 2.18 27.45
C GLY A 14 -34.39 0.96 28.08
N ASN A 15 -34.91 0.53 29.22
CA ASN A 15 -34.49 -0.68 29.91
C ASN A 15 -35.69 -1.60 30.10
N PHE A 16 -35.45 -2.87 29.82
CA PHE A 16 -36.41 -3.93 30.15
C PHE A 16 -35.65 -5.04 30.87
N GLY A 17 -36.20 -5.49 31.98
CA GLY A 17 -35.56 -6.54 32.78
C GLY A 17 -36.55 -7.34 33.63
N TYR A 18 -36.14 -8.53 33.99
CA TYR A 18 -36.82 -9.36 34.99
C TYR A 18 -36.02 -9.30 36.28
N THR A 19 -36.70 -8.98 37.36
CA THR A 19 -36.09 -8.91 38.69
C THR A 19 -36.77 -9.92 39.61
N GLY A 20 -35.94 -10.76 40.23
CA GLY A 20 -36.39 -11.66 41.30
C GLY A 20 -35.97 -11.10 42.66
N VAL A 21 -36.94 -10.95 43.57
CA VAL A 21 -36.67 -10.52 44.94
C VAL A 21 -37.00 -11.70 45.88
N GLY A 22 -35.98 -12.16 46.62
CA GLY A 22 -36.09 -13.29 47.55
C GLY A 22 -35.04 -13.18 48.65
N GLN A 23 -35.25 -13.93 49.73
CA GLN A 23 -34.34 -13.96 50.90
C GLN A 23 -33.07 -14.80 50.66
N LYS A 24 -33.05 -15.67 49.61
CA LYS A 24 -31.90 -16.51 49.21
C LYS A 24 -31.66 -16.39 47.73
N PHE A 25 -30.44 -16.71 47.30
CA PHE A 25 -30.04 -16.62 45.91
C PHE A 25 -30.85 -17.61 45.04
N PRO A 26 -31.67 -17.15 44.08
CA PRO A 26 -32.70 -17.96 43.43
C PRO A 26 -32.19 -19.05 42.48
N TRP A 27 -30.90 -19.07 42.15
CA TRP A 27 -30.33 -20.04 41.20
C TRP A 27 -30.12 -21.45 41.80
N PHE A 28 -30.07 -21.58 43.11
CA PHE A 28 -29.79 -22.85 43.80
C PHE A 28 -30.90 -23.35 44.74
N SER A 29 -31.98 -22.60 44.93
CA SER A 29 -33.11 -23.03 45.74
C SER A 29 -34.43 -22.51 45.17
N LYS A 30 -35.37 -23.47 44.98
CA LYS A 30 -36.74 -23.18 44.60
C LYS A 30 -37.49 -22.81 45.88
N ASP A 31 -37.29 -21.59 46.35
CA ASP A 31 -37.99 -21.09 47.57
C ASP A 31 -39.27 -20.40 47.14
N GLU A 32 -40.38 -20.80 47.68
CA GLU A 32 -41.73 -20.27 47.38
C GLU A 32 -41.97 -18.79 47.73
N ARG A 33 -40.92 -18.13 48.28
CA ARG A 33 -40.93 -16.70 48.65
C ARG A 33 -40.15 -15.82 47.68
N THR A 34 -39.84 -16.28 46.47
CA THR A 34 -39.21 -15.48 45.47
C THR A 34 -40.24 -14.90 44.48
N PHE A 35 -40.38 -13.59 44.46
CA PHE A 35 -41.29 -12.89 43.57
C PHE A 35 -40.51 -12.42 42.34
N TYR A 36 -41.00 -12.79 41.16
CA TYR A 36 -40.46 -12.32 39.88
C TYR A 36 -41.40 -11.28 39.28
N TYR A 37 -40.86 -10.15 38.90
CA TYR A 37 -41.61 -9.15 38.16
C TYR A 37 -40.78 -8.61 36.98
N SER A 38 -41.48 -8.25 35.91
CA SER A 38 -40.90 -7.54 34.80
C SER A 38 -40.99 -6.03 35.04
N ALA A 39 -39.90 -5.33 34.80
CA ALA A 39 -39.86 -3.88 34.87
C ALA A 39 -39.38 -3.32 33.54
N ALA A 40 -40.10 -2.34 33.01
CA ALA A 40 -39.71 -1.57 31.86
C ALA A 40 -39.63 -0.10 32.28
N SER A 41 -38.56 0.57 31.84
CA SER A 41 -38.43 2.01 32.03
C SER A 41 -37.98 2.69 30.73
N ILE A 42 -38.58 3.82 30.45
CA ILE A 42 -38.18 4.71 29.35
C ILE A 42 -37.77 6.04 29.98
N GLY A 43 -36.55 6.50 29.63
CA GLY A 43 -35.99 7.75 30.13
C GLY A 43 -35.59 8.67 28.99
N LEU A 44 -35.86 9.95 29.15
CA LEU A 44 -35.39 11.01 28.28
C LEU A 44 -34.48 11.91 29.09
N SER A 45 -33.23 12.04 28.66
CA SER A 45 -32.25 12.91 29.32
C SER A 45 -31.79 14.04 28.36
N LEU A 46 -31.86 15.27 28.85
CA LEU A 46 -31.37 16.46 28.15
C LEU A 46 -30.17 17.01 28.92
N ASN A 47 -29.02 17.01 28.30
CA ASN A 47 -27.78 17.57 28.86
C ASN A 47 -27.43 18.88 28.14
N ILE A 48 -27.43 20.00 28.87
CA ILE A 48 -27.10 21.33 28.35
C ILE A 48 -25.79 21.79 29.00
N PRO A 49 -24.65 21.80 28.23
CA PRO A 49 -23.38 22.27 28.77
C PRO A 49 -23.41 23.82 28.90
N VAL A 50 -23.53 24.32 30.12
CA VAL A 50 -23.54 25.78 30.38
C VAL A 50 -22.12 26.34 30.43
N PHE A 51 -21.20 25.64 31.08
CA PHE A 51 -19.78 26.02 31.17
C PHE A 51 -18.93 24.79 31.41
N ASN A 52 -17.86 24.63 30.63
CA ASN A 52 -16.92 23.50 30.70
C ASN A 52 -15.45 23.92 30.77
N GLY A 53 -15.17 25.08 31.37
CA GLY A 53 -13.79 25.57 31.59
C GLY A 53 -12.98 25.76 30.31
N PHE A 54 -13.60 26.18 29.20
CA PHE A 54 -12.97 26.35 27.88
C PHE A 54 -12.45 25.04 27.24
N SER A 55 -12.77 23.88 27.82
CA SER A 55 -12.36 22.57 27.31
C SER A 55 -12.76 22.35 25.84
N THR A 56 -14.02 22.66 25.48
CA THR A 56 -14.51 22.55 24.09
C THR A 56 -13.74 23.45 23.14
N ARG A 57 -13.36 24.66 23.56
CA ARG A 57 -12.54 25.59 22.75
C ARG A 57 -11.13 25.04 22.52
N ALA A 58 -10.52 24.45 23.56
CA ALA A 58 -9.21 23.79 23.42
C ALA A 58 -9.27 22.58 22.47
N LYS A 59 -10.30 21.75 22.60
CA LYS A 59 -10.54 20.61 21.69
C LYS A 59 -10.76 21.05 20.24
N LEU A 60 -11.44 22.19 20.02
CA LEU A 60 -11.62 22.74 18.67
C LEU A 60 -10.29 23.21 18.06
N ARG A 61 -9.46 23.89 18.85
CA ARG A 61 -8.12 24.28 18.38
C ARG A 61 -7.25 23.06 18.06
N GLN A 62 -7.30 22.05 18.90
CA GLN A 62 -6.59 20.79 18.64
C GLN A 62 -7.10 20.09 17.36
N ALA A 63 -8.41 20.09 17.13
CA ALA A 63 -9.01 19.56 15.91
C ALA A 63 -8.58 20.36 14.67
N ASP A 64 -8.47 21.66 14.76
CA ASP A 64 -7.97 22.52 13.67
C ASP A 64 -6.51 22.23 13.34
N VAL A 65 -5.65 22.07 14.36
CA VAL A 65 -4.26 21.67 14.17
C VAL A 65 -4.17 20.29 13.51
N ASN A 66 -5.02 19.33 13.93
CA ASN A 66 -5.05 18.01 13.31
C ASN A 66 -5.48 18.04 11.84
N ILE A 67 -6.42 18.94 11.48
CA ILE A 67 -6.81 19.13 10.08
C ILE A 67 -5.62 19.66 9.27
N ARG A 68 -4.93 20.71 9.76
CA ARG A 68 -3.74 21.24 9.08
C ARG A 68 -2.63 20.21 8.94
N LYS A 69 -2.44 19.39 9.97
CA LYS A 69 -1.48 18.28 9.93
C LYS A 69 -1.84 17.28 8.81
N ALA A 70 -3.11 16.87 8.74
CA ALA A 70 -3.58 15.98 7.69
C ALA A 70 -3.47 16.59 6.28
N GLU A 71 -3.65 17.90 6.13
CA GLU A 71 -3.44 18.61 4.87
C GLU A 71 -1.97 18.62 4.43
N VAL A 72 -1.04 18.77 5.38
CA VAL A 72 0.41 18.66 5.10
C VAL A 72 0.77 17.24 4.71
N GLU A 73 0.34 16.24 5.47
CA GLU A 73 0.57 14.82 5.18
C GLU A 73 0.01 14.42 3.80
N LYS A 74 -1.17 14.94 3.43
CA LYS A 74 -1.73 14.76 2.09
C LYS A 74 -0.81 15.34 1.01
N ARG A 75 -0.31 16.55 1.21
CA ARG A 75 0.59 17.20 0.24
C ARG A 75 1.92 16.45 0.11
N GLU A 76 2.48 15.96 1.22
CA GLU A 76 3.67 15.13 1.21
C GLU A 76 3.44 13.83 0.43
N ALA A 77 2.30 13.17 0.62
CA ALA A 77 1.93 11.98 -0.14
C ALA A 77 1.77 12.26 -1.64
N GLU A 78 1.16 13.38 -2.02
CA GLU A 78 1.02 13.80 -3.42
C GLU A 78 2.39 14.05 -4.08
N LEU A 79 3.31 14.69 -3.36
CA LEU A 79 4.68 14.92 -3.83
C LEU A 79 5.47 13.60 -3.97
N ALA A 80 5.35 12.69 -3.00
CA ALA A 80 5.98 11.37 -3.06
C ALA A 80 5.50 10.56 -4.27
N ILE A 81 4.19 10.54 -4.53
CA ILE A 81 3.62 9.87 -5.70
C ILE A 81 4.15 10.49 -7.01
N SER A 82 4.20 11.82 -7.09
CA SER A 82 4.72 12.52 -8.25
C SER A 82 6.19 12.17 -8.52
N LEU A 83 7.00 12.12 -7.47
CA LEU A 83 8.40 11.72 -7.56
C LEU A 83 8.56 10.26 -8.01
N ASP A 84 7.75 9.35 -7.46
CA ASP A 84 7.78 7.94 -7.85
C ASP A 84 7.43 7.75 -9.34
N ILE A 85 6.47 8.49 -9.86
CA ILE A 85 6.11 8.47 -11.29
C ILE A 85 7.27 8.97 -12.15
N GLU A 86 7.91 10.08 -11.79
CA GLU A 86 9.04 10.62 -12.56
C GLU A 86 10.26 9.70 -12.51
N ASN A 87 10.56 9.09 -11.36
CA ASN A 87 11.59 8.07 -11.22
C ASN A 87 11.30 6.84 -12.09
N ALA A 88 10.05 6.37 -12.12
CA ALA A 88 9.65 5.24 -12.94
C ALA A 88 9.77 5.54 -14.44
N LYS A 89 9.42 6.75 -14.90
CA LYS A 89 9.61 7.18 -16.29
C LYS A 89 11.10 7.22 -16.67
N THR A 90 11.94 7.78 -15.81
CA THR A 90 13.38 7.84 -16.00
C THR A 90 13.98 6.42 -16.10
N GLN A 91 13.54 5.52 -15.23
CA GLN A 91 13.98 4.12 -15.26
C GLN A 91 13.61 3.40 -16.57
N ILE A 92 12.41 3.62 -17.11
CA ILE A 92 12.01 3.07 -18.41
C ILE A 92 12.90 3.60 -19.54
N ASN A 93 13.14 4.91 -19.58
CA ASN A 93 14.00 5.50 -20.61
C ASN A 93 15.42 4.94 -20.54
N ASN A 94 15.99 4.82 -19.34
CA ASN A 94 17.32 4.21 -19.15
C ASN A 94 17.34 2.75 -19.59
N SER A 95 16.30 1.98 -19.24
CA SER A 95 16.20 0.57 -19.63
C SER A 95 16.10 0.40 -21.16
N LEU A 96 15.38 1.30 -21.87
CA LEU A 96 15.32 1.30 -23.33
C LEU A 96 16.69 1.56 -23.98
N ILE A 97 17.46 2.51 -23.44
CA ILE A 97 18.82 2.79 -23.89
C ILE A 97 19.68 1.53 -23.67
N THR A 98 19.59 0.92 -22.48
CA THR A 98 20.33 -0.31 -22.15
C THR A 98 19.99 -1.45 -23.12
N ILE A 99 18.70 -1.69 -23.41
CA ILE A 99 18.28 -2.72 -24.39
C ILE A 99 18.92 -2.48 -25.75
N ASN A 100 18.88 -1.25 -26.26
CA ASN A 100 19.46 -0.93 -27.55
C ASN A 100 20.97 -1.19 -27.55
N THR A 101 21.68 -0.74 -26.50
CA THR A 101 23.14 -0.99 -26.38
C THR A 101 23.45 -2.48 -26.29
N GLN A 102 22.71 -3.25 -25.50
CA GLN A 102 22.93 -4.69 -25.37
C GLN A 102 22.60 -5.43 -26.69
N LYS A 103 21.59 -4.98 -27.44
CA LYS A 103 21.30 -5.53 -28.77
C LYS A 103 22.45 -5.33 -29.74
N GLU A 104 23.07 -4.14 -29.74
CA GLU A 104 24.25 -3.87 -30.55
C GLU A 104 25.44 -4.72 -30.12
N ASN A 105 25.67 -4.92 -28.83
CA ASN A 105 26.67 -5.80 -28.27
C ASN A 105 26.46 -7.27 -28.71
N VAL A 106 25.25 -7.76 -28.75
CA VAL A 106 24.93 -9.11 -29.26
C VAL A 106 25.29 -9.22 -30.74
N ASN A 107 24.93 -8.21 -31.55
CA ASN A 107 25.26 -8.20 -32.98
C ASN A 107 26.77 -8.17 -33.21
N LEU A 108 27.51 -7.36 -32.44
CA LEU A 108 28.96 -7.29 -32.50
C LEU A 108 29.61 -8.63 -32.12
N ALA A 109 29.21 -9.20 -30.97
CA ALA A 109 29.73 -10.47 -30.49
C ALA A 109 29.44 -11.62 -31.48
N LYS A 110 28.26 -11.62 -32.13
CA LYS A 110 27.90 -12.54 -33.19
C LYS A 110 28.84 -12.43 -34.40
N SER A 111 29.10 -11.19 -34.84
CA SER A 111 30.02 -10.95 -35.96
C SER A 111 31.45 -11.39 -35.64
N VAL A 112 31.93 -11.15 -34.42
CA VAL A 112 33.22 -11.63 -33.93
C VAL A 112 33.28 -13.15 -33.96
N LEU A 113 32.24 -13.82 -33.41
CA LEU A 113 32.15 -15.27 -33.42
C LEU A 113 32.19 -15.85 -34.85
N GLU A 114 31.38 -15.32 -35.78
CA GLU A 114 31.34 -15.76 -37.17
C GLU A 114 32.71 -15.61 -37.86
N ASN A 115 33.41 -14.49 -37.65
CA ASN A 115 34.74 -14.25 -38.16
C ASN A 115 35.76 -15.21 -37.55
N THR A 116 35.73 -15.43 -36.25
CA THR A 116 36.63 -16.35 -35.54
C THR A 116 36.41 -17.80 -35.99
N GLN A 117 35.14 -18.23 -36.18
CA GLN A 117 34.79 -19.55 -36.72
C GLN A 117 35.39 -19.74 -38.12
N ASN A 118 35.29 -18.73 -39.00
CA ASN A 118 35.86 -18.79 -40.33
C ASN A 118 37.39 -18.89 -40.27
N ASN A 119 38.06 -18.05 -39.47
CA ASN A 119 39.50 -18.07 -39.28
C ASN A 119 39.97 -19.44 -38.73
N TYR A 120 39.24 -20.02 -37.77
CA TYR A 120 39.56 -21.35 -37.23
C TYR A 120 39.48 -22.44 -38.32
N LYS A 121 38.45 -22.42 -39.18
CA LYS A 121 38.30 -23.37 -40.30
C LYS A 121 39.49 -23.32 -41.27
N TYR A 122 40.12 -22.14 -41.44
CA TYR A 122 41.30 -21.96 -42.31
C TYR A 122 42.62 -22.06 -41.55
N GLY A 123 42.61 -22.44 -40.26
CA GLY A 123 43.80 -22.60 -39.42
C GLY A 123 44.45 -21.29 -39.00
N LEU A 124 43.73 -20.15 -39.10
CA LEU A 124 44.20 -18.79 -38.77
C LEU A 124 43.89 -18.34 -37.35
N SER A 125 43.08 -19.10 -36.62
CA SER A 125 42.73 -18.88 -35.20
C SER A 125 42.89 -20.17 -34.41
N THR A 126 43.11 -20.03 -33.10
CA THR A 126 43.20 -21.18 -32.18
C THR A 126 41.80 -21.62 -31.69
N LEU A 127 41.71 -22.85 -31.14
CA LEU A 127 40.50 -23.33 -30.49
C LEU A 127 40.13 -22.43 -29.29
N THR A 128 41.11 -21.92 -28.57
CA THR A 128 40.90 -21.02 -27.44
C THR A 128 40.21 -19.73 -27.88
N ASP A 129 40.65 -19.12 -29.00
CA ASP A 129 40.03 -17.92 -29.55
C ASP A 129 38.58 -18.18 -29.94
N LEU A 130 38.26 -19.38 -30.47
CA LEU A 130 36.89 -19.77 -30.82
C LEU A 130 36.03 -19.89 -29.58
N LEU A 131 36.50 -20.60 -28.53
CA LEU A 131 35.76 -20.78 -27.28
C LEU A 131 35.55 -19.44 -26.55
N ASP A 132 36.53 -18.53 -26.60
CA ASP A 132 36.39 -17.19 -26.02
C ASP A 132 35.33 -16.36 -26.76
N ALA A 133 35.30 -16.44 -28.11
CA ALA A 133 34.28 -15.80 -28.90
C ALA A 133 32.87 -16.37 -28.66
N GLU A 134 32.73 -17.70 -28.52
CA GLU A 134 31.46 -18.35 -28.16
C GLU A 134 30.96 -17.90 -26.78
N LYS A 135 31.87 -17.86 -25.82
CA LYS A 135 31.55 -17.38 -24.48
C LYS A 135 31.12 -15.90 -24.50
N ALA A 136 31.87 -15.04 -25.19
CA ALA A 136 31.53 -13.63 -25.31
C ALA A 136 30.13 -13.42 -25.93
N TYR A 137 29.79 -14.23 -26.95
CA TYR A 137 28.47 -14.16 -27.57
C TYR A 137 27.36 -14.64 -26.58
N ALA A 138 27.59 -15.72 -25.86
CA ALA A 138 26.64 -16.21 -24.85
C ALA A 138 26.45 -15.19 -23.72
N ASP A 139 27.52 -14.55 -23.25
CA ASP A 139 27.47 -13.52 -22.22
C ASP A 139 26.70 -12.28 -22.73
N ALA A 140 26.91 -11.88 -23.97
CA ALA A 140 26.16 -10.77 -24.59
C ALA A 140 24.67 -11.08 -24.70
N GLN A 141 24.27 -12.31 -25.05
CA GLN A 141 22.86 -12.74 -25.09
C GLN A 141 22.23 -12.72 -23.70
N ASN A 142 22.95 -13.19 -22.68
CA ASN A 142 22.48 -13.15 -21.30
C ASN A 142 22.26 -11.71 -20.82
N ASN A 143 23.20 -10.82 -21.12
CA ASN A 143 23.08 -9.40 -20.77
C ASN A 143 21.89 -8.74 -21.47
N TYR A 144 21.63 -9.05 -22.74
CA TYR A 144 20.46 -8.57 -23.45
C TYR A 144 19.15 -9.08 -22.82
N THR A 145 19.10 -10.36 -22.46
CA THR A 145 17.93 -10.96 -21.78
C THR A 145 17.67 -10.30 -20.44
N ASN A 146 18.72 -10.04 -19.66
CA ASN A 146 18.61 -9.32 -18.40
C ASN A 146 18.10 -7.88 -18.60
N ALA A 147 18.59 -7.18 -19.63
CA ALA A 147 18.11 -5.84 -19.97
C ALA A 147 16.60 -5.83 -20.32
N LEU A 148 16.12 -6.85 -21.04
CA LEU A 148 14.68 -7.02 -21.31
C LEU A 148 13.86 -7.25 -20.03
N LEU A 149 14.40 -8.05 -19.11
CA LEU A 149 13.75 -8.29 -17.81
C LEU A 149 13.67 -6.99 -16.99
N GLU A 150 14.77 -6.23 -16.92
CA GLU A 150 14.79 -4.95 -16.20
C GLU A 150 13.81 -3.94 -16.80
N TYR A 151 13.67 -3.89 -18.11
CA TYR A 151 12.67 -3.07 -18.77
C TYR A 151 11.25 -3.48 -18.37
N LYS A 152 10.96 -4.78 -18.36
CA LYS A 152 9.64 -5.28 -17.93
C LYS A 152 9.34 -4.97 -16.47
N ILE A 153 10.35 -5.05 -15.61
CA ILE A 153 10.20 -4.63 -14.20
C ILE A 153 9.92 -3.12 -14.09
N ALA A 154 10.63 -2.30 -14.89
CA ALA A 154 10.41 -0.85 -14.90
C ALA A 154 9.00 -0.49 -15.42
N GLU A 155 8.50 -1.19 -16.45
CA GLU A 155 7.15 -1.03 -16.99
C GLU A 155 6.08 -1.32 -15.90
N ILE A 156 6.22 -2.45 -15.18
CA ILE A 156 5.32 -2.80 -14.08
C ILE A 156 5.39 -1.78 -12.94
N LYS A 157 6.58 -1.26 -12.61
CA LYS A 157 6.75 -0.20 -11.61
C LYS A 157 6.01 1.08 -12.01
N LEU A 158 6.05 1.47 -13.29
CA LEU A 158 5.30 2.63 -13.77
C LEU A 158 3.80 2.42 -13.66
N ILE A 159 3.28 1.26 -14.07
CA ILE A 159 1.87 0.91 -13.95
C ILE A 159 1.44 0.94 -12.47
N LYS A 160 2.29 0.41 -11.58
CA LYS A 160 2.05 0.44 -10.13
C LYS A 160 2.01 1.87 -9.58
N SER A 161 2.95 2.73 -9.96
CA SER A 161 3.01 4.11 -9.47
C SER A 161 1.83 4.96 -9.93
N ARG A 162 1.20 4.58 -11.06
CA ARG A 162 -0.06 5.18 -11.56
C ARG A 162 -1.31 4.61 -10.90
N GLY A 163 -1.21 3.54 -10.12
CA GLY A 163 -2.35 2.85 -9.53
C GLY A 163 -3.16 1.99 -10.51
N GLU A 164 -2.59 1.66 -11.67
CA GLU A 164 -3.26 0.96 -12.78
C GLU A 164 -3.00 -0.56 -12.77
N LEU A 165 -2.62 -1.15 -11.63
CA LEU A 165 -2.32 -2.60 -11.53
C LEU A 165 -3.48 -3.50 -11.97
N ASN A 166 -4.72 -3.05 -11.83
CA ASN A 166 -5.90 -3.81 -12.26
C ASN A 166 -5.98 -4.00 -13.79
N THR A 167 -5.18 -3.27 -14.56
CA THR A 167 -5.12 -3.43 -16.03
C THR A 167 -4.29 -4.64 -16.47
N LEU A 168 -3.43 -5.16 -15.57
CA LEU A 168 -2.58 -6.32 -15.84
C LEU A 168 -3.29 -7.67 -15.60
N THR A 169 -4.47 -7.66 -14.96
CA THR A 169 -5.21 -8.88 -14.60
C THR A 169 -6.40 -9.14 -15.52
N LYS A 170 -6.55 -8.39 -16.59
CA LYS A 170 -7.49 -8.63 -17.68
C LYS A 170 -6.69 -9.11 -18.90
#